data_07a26e3f8d5a311bb537be1b6cf855cf
#
_entry.id   07a26e3f8d5a311bb537be1b6cf855cf
#
_cell.length_a   1.000
_cell.length_b   1.000
_cell.length_c   1.000
_cell.angle_alpha   90.00
_cell.angle_beta   90.00
_cell.angle_gamma   90.00
#
_symmetry.space_group_name_H-M   'P 1'
#
loop_
_entity.id
_entity.type
_entity.pdbx_description
1 polymer ?
#
loop_
_entity_poly.entity_id
_entity_poly.type
_entity_poly.pdbx_seq_one_letter_code
_entity_poly.pdbx_strand_id
1 'polypeptide(L)'
;MSINTYTPGALIRLSAAFTVGNVATDPTTVTCVVRAPDGTETTYNAPTKDGVGNYHVDHDLTAAKAGVYAQRWTGTGACQAAMEAEFFVAASQF
;
A
#
# COMPACT_ATOMS: atom_id res chain seq x y z
N MET A 1 5.02 -17.77 0.85
CA MET A 1 4.69 -16.44 0.30
C MET A 1 5.95 -15.60 0.30
N SER A 2 6.25 -14.99 -0.84
CA SER A 2 7.40 -14.08 -0.92
C SER A 2 7.01 -12.67 -0.49
N ILE A 3 7.97 -11.96 0.11
CA ILE A 3 7.81 -10.57 0.49
C ILE A 3 8.70 -9.72 -0.43
N ASN A 4 8.16 -8.61 -0.92
CA ASN A 4 8.94 -7.70 -1.75
C ASN A 4 10.00 -6.99 -0.90
N THR A 5 11.19 -6.84 -1.46
CA THR A 5 12.30 -6.17 -0.80
C THR A 5 12.70 -4.92 -1.58
N TYR A 6 12.82 -3.81 -0.88
CA TYR A 6 13.17 -2.52 -1.47
C TYR A 6 14.41 -1.93 -0.83
N THR A 7 15.06 -1.01 -1.53
CA THR A 7 16.24 -0.29 -1.06
C THR A 7 15.83 1.06 -0.48
N PRO A 8 16.38 1.52 0.65
CA PRO A 8 16.13 2.87 1.15
C PRO A 8 16.50 3.91 0.11
N GLY A 9 15.70 4.97 0.03
CA GLY A 9 15.85 6.02 -0.96
C GLY A 9 15.01 5.83 -2.23
N ALA A 10 14.36 4.68 -2.39
CA ALA A 10 13.50 4.42 -3.54
C ALA A 10 12.11 5.03 -3.36
N LEU A 11 11.49 5.39 -4.48
CA LEU A 11 10.05 5.68 -4.52
C LEU A 11 9.36 4.41 -5.03
N ILE A 12 8.50 3.83 -4.22
CA ILE A 12 7.86 2.56 -4.55
C ILE A 12 6.37 2.75 -4.80
N ARG A 13 5.80 1.91 -5.66
CA ARG A 13 4.37 1.91 -5.94
C ARG A 13 3.70 0.76 -5.23
N LEU A 14 2.71 1.09 -4.39
CA LEU A 14 1.86 0.13 -3.72
C LEU A 14 0.51 0.15 -4.43
N SER A 15 0.01 -1.02 -4.81
CA SER A 15 -1.21 -1.14 -5.62
C SER A 15 -2.21 -2.08 -4.98
N ALA A 16 -3.48 -1.84 -5.25
CA ALA A 16 -4.56 -2.72 -4.81
C ALA A 16 -5.64 -2.84 -5.88
N ALA A 17 -6.28 -4.01 -5.92
CA ALA A 17 -7.41 -4.28 -6.80
C ALA A 17 -8.63 -4.62 -5.95
N PHE A 18 -9.73 -3.92 -6.19
CA PHE A 18 -11.00 -4.12 -5.48
C PHE A 18 -11.99 -4.83 -6.39
N THR A 19 -12.54 -5.93 -5.92
CA THR A 19 -13.51 -6.73 -6.69
C THR A 19 -14.71 -7.10 -5.82
N VAL A 20 -15.85 -7.28 -6.48
CA VAL A 20 -17.06 -7.87 -5.89
C VAL A 20 -17.49 -9.02 -6.79
N GLY A 21 -17.51 -10.24 -6.25
CA GLY A 21 -17.84 -11.44 -7.04
C GLY A 21 -16.92 -11.63 -8.25
N ASN A 22 -15.61 -11.35 -8.09
CA ASN A 22 -14.60 -11.42 -9.14
C ASN A 22 -14.75 -10.34 -10.24
N VAL A 23 -15.58 -9.32 -10.00
CA VAL A 23 -15.76 -8.21 -10.93
C VAL A 23 -15.10 -6.96 -10.33
N ALA A 24 -14.22 -6.31 -11.10
CA ALA A 24 -13.57 -5.08 -10.67
C ALA A 24 -14.63 -4.02 -10.35
N THR A 25 -14.58 -3.44 -9.15
CA THR A 25 -15.60 -2.53 -8.65
C THR A 25 -14.94 -1.38 -7.90
N ASP A 26 -15.37 -0.15 -8.17
CA ASP A 26 -14.86 1.03 -7.48
C ASP A 26 -15.53 1.15 -6.10
N PRO A 27 -14.75 1.18 -4.99
CA PRO A 27 -15.28 1.60 -3.70
C PRO A 27 -15.66 3.07 -3.74
N THR A 28 -16.56 3.49 -2.83
CA THR A 28 -16.90 4.90 -2.67
C THR A 28 -15.73 5.68 -2.08
N THR A 29 -15.03 5.10 -1.10
CA THR A 29 -13.80 5.66 -0.54
C THR A 29 -12.71 4.59 -0.52
N VAL A 30 -11.48 5.01 -0.79
CA VAL A 30 -10.30 4.15 -0.74
C VAL A 30 -9.25 4.82 0.13
N THR A 31 -8.69 4.06 1.07
CA THR A 31 -7.64 4.54 1.97
C THR A 31 -6.51 3.51 2.00
N CYS A 32 -5.27 3.99 2.01
CA CYS A 32 -4.10 3.15 2.19
C CYS A 32 -3.30 3.67 3.39
N VAL A 33 -2.96 2.78 4.32
CA VAL A 33 -2.11 3.10 5.48
C VAL A 33 -0.85 2.27 5.38
N VAL A 34 0.30 2.93 5.51
CA VAL A 34 1.61 2.28 5.55
C VAL A 34 2.18 2.44 6.96
N ARG A 35 2.49 1.33 7.61
CA ARG A 35 3.08 1.33 8.95
C ARG A 35 4.54 0.91 8.86
N ALA A 36 5.43 1.76 9.40
CA ALA A 36 6.87 1.49 9.48
C ALA A 36 7.19 0.54 10.64
N PRO A 37 8.41 -0.05 10.67
CA PRO A 37 8.82 -0.94 11.76
C PRO A 37 8.81 -0.30 13.15
N ASP A 38 8.95 1.02 13.22
CA ASP A 38 8.92 1.77 14.49
C ASP A 38 7.50 2.14 14.93
N GLY A 39 6.46 1.75 14.17
CA GLY A 39 5.07 2.05 14.46
C GLY A 39 4.55 3.33 13.81
N THR A 40 5.39 4.11 13.14
CA THR A 40 4.95 5.32 12.43
C THR A 40 4.02 4.94 11.27
N GLU A 41 2.87 5.62 11.18
CA GLU A 41 1.89 5.38 10.12
C GLU A 41 1.78 6.56 9.18
N THR A 42 1.68 6.26 7.89
CA THR A 42 1.39 7.24 6.84
C THR A 42 0.06 6.86 6.22
N THR A 43 -0.89 7.78 6.19
CA THR A 43 -2.23 7.55 5.66
C THR A 43 -2.40 8.27 4.33
N TYR A 44 -2.82 7.53 3.31
CA TYR A 44 -3.16 8.08 1.99
C TYR A 44 -4.68 8.02 1.83
N ASN A 45 -5.34 9.18 1.86
CA ASN A 45 -6.81 9.27 1.82
C ASN A 45 -7.36 9.33 0.40
N ALA A 46 -6.52 9.54 -0.60
CA ALA A 46 -6.93 9.69 -1.98
C ALA A 46 -5.95 8.97 -2.92
N PRO A 47 -5.84 7.63 -2.84
CA PRO A 47 -5.03 6.88 -3.79
C PRO A 47 -5.44 7.17 -5.23
N THR A 48 -4.47 7.10 -6.15
CA THR A 48 -4.72 7.34 -7.57
C THR A 48 -5.44 6.15 -8.18
N LYS A 49 -6.51 6.42 -8.92
CA LYS A 49 -7.25 5.40 -9.65
C LYS A 49 -6.59 5.15 -11.00
N ASP A 50 -6.24 3.89 -11.27
CA ASP A 50 -5.63 3.46 -12.53
C ASP A 50 -6.65 2.89 -13.51
N GLY A 51 -7.75 2.40 -13.00
CA GLY A 51 -8.85 1.81 -13.75
C GLY A 51 -9.94 1.38 -12.79
N VAL A 52 -11.00 0.76 -13.27
CA VAL A 52 -12.08 0.32 -12.40
C VAL A 52 -11.55 -0.66 -11.37
N GLY A 53 -11.69 -0.31 -10.09
CA GLY A 53 -11.23 -1.13 -8.96
C GLY A 53 -9.73 -1.12 -8.72
N ASN A 54 -8.93 -0.49 -9.58
CA ASN A 54 -7.47 -0.52 -9.47
C ASN A 54 -6.95 0.83 -9.00
N TYR A 55 -6.19 0.82 -7.90
CA TYR A 55 -5.65 2.02 -7.26
C TYR A 55 -4.19 1.83 -6.89
N HIS A 56 -3.44 2.94 -6.82
CA HIS A 56 -2.07 2.91 -6.31
C HIS A 56 -1.75 4.15 -5.49
N VAL A 57 -0.71 4.03 -4.66
CA VAL A 57 -0.01 5.14 -4.04
C VAL A 57 1.47 4.97 -4.27
N ASP A 58 2.19 6.10 -4.38
CA ASP A 58 3.65 6.10 -4.44
C ASP A 58 4.17 6.47 -3.07
N HIS A 59 4.94 5.57 -2.46
CA HIS A 59 5.47 5.72 -1.11
C HIS A 59 6.98 5.97 -1.17
N ASP A 60 7.41 7.08 -0.57
CA ASP A 60 8.81 7.53 -0.61
C ASP A 60 9.58 6.90 0.55
N LEU A 61 10.68 6.20 0.20
CA LEU A 61 11.55 5.54 1.17
C LEU A 61 12.83 6.34 1.44
N THR A 62 12.88 7.64 1.09
CA THR A 62 14.10 8.45 1.24
C THR A 62 14.63 8.46 2.67
N ALA A 63 13.74 8.57 3.65
CA ALA A 63 14.11 8.55 5.06
C ALA A 63 13.68 7.26 5.75
N ALA A 64 13.50 6.17 4.99
CA ALA A 64 12.95 4.94 5.53
C ALA A 64 13.96 4.21 6.41
N LYS A 65 13.46 3.64 7.50
CA LYS A 65 14.21 2.72 8.35
C LYS A 65 14.14 1.30 7.77
N ALA A 66 15.20 0.53 7.99
CA ALA A 66 15.20 -0.88 7.59
C ALA A 66 14.21 -1.68 8.46
N GLY A 67 13.59 -2.68 7.86
CA GLY A 67 12.71 -3.61 8.56
C GLY A 67 11.45 -3.94 7.77
N VAL A 68 10.50 -4.57 8.45
CA VAL A 68 9.24 -5.00 7.85
C VAL A 68 8.22 -3.86 7.96
N TYR A 69 7.65 -3.51 6.81
CA TYR A 69 6.56 -2.53 6.69
C TYR A 69 5.26 -3.27 6.42
N ALA A 70 4.17 -2.74 6.94
CA ALA A 70 2.82 -3.24 6.65
C ALA A 70 2.05 -2.20 5.85
N GLN A 71 1.24 -2.65 4.90
CA GLN A 71 0.30 -1.79 4.19
C GLN A 71 -1.10 -2.34 4.36
N ARG A 72 -2.07 -1.46 4.51
CA ARG A 72 -3.48 -1.82 4.59
C ARG A 72 -4.29 -0.95 3.66
N TRP A 73 -5.02 -1.60 2.77
CA TRP A 73 -5.95 -0.95 1.85
C TRP A 73 -7.36 -1.19 2.34
N THR A 74 -8.16 -0.14 2.40
CA THR A 74 -9.55 -0.23 2.83
C THR A 74 -10.45 0.45 1.81
N GLY A 75 -11.49 -0.24 1.37
CA GLY A 75 -12.54 0.31 0.53
C GLY A 75 -13.88 0.25 1.24
N THR A 76 -14.74 1.23 1.01
CA THR A 76 -16.09 1.29 1.57
C THR A 76 -17.11 1.61 0.50
N GLY A 77 -18.40 1.47 0.81
CA GLY A 77 -19.49 1.76 -0.12
C GLY A 77 -19.80 0.59 -1.04
N ALA A 78 -19.78 0.81 -2.35
CA ALA A 78 -20.14 -0.22 -3.34
C ALA A 78 -19.23 -1.44 -3.28
N CYS A 79 -17.98 -1.30 -2.83
CA CYS A 79 -17.07 -2.40 -2.56
C CYS A 79 -16.49 -2.20 -1.16
N GLN A 80 -16.92 -3.02 -0.22
CA GLN A 80 -16.39 -3.01 1.14
C GLN A 80 -15.35 -4.10 1.27
N ALA A 81 -14.08 -3.71 1.41
CA ALA A 81 -12.98 -4.66 1.47
C ALA A 81 -11.83 -4.09 2.28
N ALA A 82 -11.03 -4.98 2.86
CA ALA A 82 -9.78 -4.63 3.50
C ALA A 82 -8.72 -5.66 3.10
N MET A 83 -7.54 -5.17 2.71
CA MET A 83 -6.43 -6.01 2.29
C MET A 83 -5.18 -5.56 3.00
N GLU A 84 -4.39 -6.52 3.47
CA GLU A 84 -3.12 -6.25 4.14
C GLU A 84 -2.01 -7.02 3.46
N ALA A 85 -0.84 -6.38 3.38
CA ALA A 85 0.36 -6.99 2.85
C ALA A 85 1.56 -6.40 3.55
N GLU A 86 2.72 -7.06 3.41
CA GLU A 86 3.96 -6.61 3.99
C GLU A 86 5.02 -6.46 2.92
N PHE A 87 5.97 -5.54 3.16
CA PHE A 87 7.18 -5.43 2.36
C PHE A 87 8.37 -5.16 3.27
N PHE A 88 9.56 -5.42 2.78
CA PHE A 88 10.79 -5.31 3.54
C PHE A 88 11.68 -4.22 2.94
N VAL A 89 12.23 -3.37 3.79
CA VAL A 89 13.25 -2.39 3.38
C VAL A 89 14.59 -2.85 3.94
N ALA A 90 15.53 -3.12 3.04
CA ALA A 90 16.86 -3.58 3.41
C ALA A 90 17.64 -2.46 4.09
N ALA A 91 18.60 -2.84 4.95
CA ALA A 91 19.51 -1.87 5.54
C ALA A 91 20.41 -1.27 4.46
N SER A 92 20.63 0.04 4.53
CA SER A 92 21.56 0.71 3.62
C SER A 92 22.99 0.26 3.88
N GLN A 93 23.75 0.09 2.79
CA GLN A 93 25.19 -0.24 2.87
C GLN A 93 26.06 1.02 2.78
N PHE A 94 25.45 2.19 2.65
CA PHE A 94 26.14 3.46 2.46
C PHE A 94 25.84 4.47 3.55
#